data_bc551b36cf66d2178ac62052e9336d96
#
_entry.id   bc551b36cf66d2178ac62052e9336d96
#
_cell.length_a   1.000
_cell.length_b   1.000
_cell.length_c   1.000
_cell.angle_alpha   90.00
_cell.angle_beta   90.00
_cell.angle_gamma   90.00
#
_symmetry.space_group_name_H-M   'P 1'
#
loop_
_entity.id
_entity.type
_entity.pdbx_description
1 polymer ?
#
loop_
_entity_poly.entity_id
_entity_poly.type
_entity_poly.pdbx_seq_one_letter_code
_entity_poly.pdbx_strand_id
1 'polypeptide(L)'
;KTIFKVENKTNDKFHVSNFSKYIIAVIVVLFIYIFYLSIPLLYDKNWVQNKIVTELSDEFNINLSNSFDISYRILPKPHYLIKDTKITSAEIKGLAVYISQNNFFNKDSIRINEVVIEEANFSLLKDNFKTFYNNSENKFSKKKIKINNSNIFFKDSLNEVISIIKISNAFLFFDEKNLFNLFDLKGEIFNIPFELNYQNTLDLQKQIEIKAPDLQLKVINYFFKKDENLSSGINNISILSSNINTKYNIKDQIVIFQSDGSRVYNSKIDYNGQLAINPFDLNLK
;
A
#
# COMPACT_ATOMS: atom_id res chain seq x y z
N LYS A 1 -30.09 -32.38 -80.14
CA LYS A 1 -29.06 -31.33 -79.77
C LYS A 1 -29.59 -30.62 -78.50
N THR A 2 -29.05 -31.01 -77.38
CA THR A 2 -29.37 -30.38 -76.08
C THR A 2 -28.34 -29.32 -75.85
N ILE A 3 -28.76 -28.04 -75.83
CA ILE A 3 -27.88 -26.89 -75.58
C ILE A 3 -27.85 -26.73 -74.06
N PHE A 4 -26.70 -27.00 -73.43
CA PHE A 4 -26.44 -26.65 -72.02
C PHE A 4 -26.27 -25.15 -71.95
N LYS A 5 -27.23 -24.52 -71.27
CA LYS A 5 -27.14 -23.10 -70.86
C LYS A 5 -26.30 -23.01 -69.62
N VAL A 6 -25.07 -22.48 -69.75
CA VAL A 6 -24.24 -22.15 -68.61
C VAL A 6 -24.81 -20.89 -67.96
N GLU A 7 -25.43 -21.03 -66.81
CA GLU A 7 -25.82 -19.90 -65.95
C GLU A 7 -24.52 -19.27 -65.36
N ASN A 8 -24.20 -18.06 -65.78
CA ASN A 8 -23.22 -17.24 -65.08
C ASN A 8 -23.70 -16.96 -63.66
N LYS A 9 -23.06 -17.58 -62.66
CA LYS A 9 -23.17 -17.19 -61.27
C LYS A 9 -22.72 -15.72 -61.14
N THR A 10 -23.68 -14.84 -61.02
CA THR A 10 -23.47 -13.45 -60.66
C THR A 10 -22.70 -13.41 -59.36
N ASN A 11 -21.59 -12.65 -59.32
CA ASN A 11 -20.84 -12.27 -58.12
C ASN A 11 -21.84 -11.57 -57.16
N ASP A 12 -22.39 -12.30 -56.24
CA ASP A 12 -23.07 -11.70 -55.08
C ASP A 12 -22.03 -10.87 -54.30
N LYS A 13 -21.98 -9.58 -54.59
CA LYS A 13 -21.28 -8.62 -53.73
C LYS A 13 -21.90 -8.71 -52.39
N PHE A 14 -21.16 -9.28 -51.42
CA PHE A 14 -21.57 -9.27 -49.99
C PHE A 14 -21.86 -7.84 -49.59
N HIS A 15 -23.15 -7.49 -49.51
CA HIS A 15 -23.61 -6.18 -49.09
C HIS A 15 -23.56 -6.13 -47.58
N VAL A 16 -22.38 -5.83 -47.02
CA VAL A 16 -22.20 -5.67 -45.59
C VAL A 16 -23.00 -4.43 -45.15
N SER A 17 -23.97 -4.60 -44.28
CA SER A 17 -24.78 -3.48 -43.75
C SER A 17 -23.84 -2.44 -43.10
N ASN A 18 -24.26 -1.16 -43.09
CA ASN A 18 -23.44 -0.11 -42.47
C ASN A 18 -23.16 -0.41 -41.00
N PHE A 19 -24.12 -1.00 -40.28
CA PHE A 19 -23.96 -1.46 -38.89
C PHE A 19 -22.81 -2.50 -38.76
N SER A 20 -22.76 -3.50 -39.64
CA SER A 20 -21.68 -4.50 -39.65
C SER A 20 -20.30 -3.88 -39.94
N LYS A 21 -20.23 -2.84 -40.77
CA LYS A 21 -18.96 -2.10 -41.00
C LYS A 21 -18.46 -1.41 -39.74
N TYR A 22 -19.35 -0.80 -38.94
CA TYR A 22 -18.95 -0.20 -37.65
C TYR A 22 -18.49 -1.27 -36.66
N ILE A 23 -19.17 -2.41 -36.57
CA ILE A 23 -18.72 -3.52 -35.71
C ILE A 23 -17.33 -4.00 -36.12
N ILE A 24 -17.11 -4.23 -37.42
CA ILE A 24 -15.79 -4.66 -37.93
C ILE A 24 -14.73 -3.61 -37.60
N ALA A 25 -15.00 -2.32 -37.77
CA ALA A 25 -14.07 -1.26 -37.44
C ALA A 25 -13.70 -1.27 -35.95
N VAL A 26 -14.69 -1.42 -35.05
CA VAL A 26 -14.45 -1.52 -33.59
C VAL A 26 -13.60 -2.74 -33.26
N ILE A 27 -13.88 -3.90 -33.87
CA ILE A 27 -13.09 -5.13 -33.68
C ILE A 27 -11.65 -4.91 -34.10
N VAL A 28 -11.43 -4.30 -35.27
CA VAL A 28 -10.06 -4.01 -35.77
C VAL A 28 -9.31 -3.08 -34.83
N VAL A 29 -9.93 -2.02 -34.36
CA VAL A 29 -9.32 -1.10 -33.38
C VAL A 29 -8.98 -1.83 -32.08
N LEU A 30 -9.87 -2.70 -31.59
CA LEU A 30 -9.62 -3.52 -30.40
C LEU A 30 -8.41 -4.45 -30.60
N PHE A 31 -8.31 -5.11 -31.75
CA PHE A 31 -7.16 -5.97 -32.09
C PHE A 31 -5.85 -5.19 -32.12
N ILE A 32 -5.84 -4.01 -32.75
CA ILE A 32 -4.67 -3.14 -32.79
C ILE A 32 -4.26 -2.72 -31.37
N TYR A 33 -5.23 -2.38 -30.52
CA TYR A 33 -4.98 -2.00 -29.13
C TYR A 33 -4.43 -3.17 -28.30
N ILE A 34 -5.00 -4.37 -28.42
CA ILE A 34 -4.49 -5.58 -27.74
C ILE A 34 -3.07 -5.91 -28.24
N PHE A 35 -2.83 -5.80 -29.54
CA PHE A 35 -1.49 -5.99 -30.10
C PHE A 35 -0.49 -5.00 -29.50
N TYR A 36 -0.84 -3.72 -29.43
CA TYR A 36 -0.02 -2.70 -28.76
C TYR A 36 0.28 -3.05 -27.30
N LEU A 37 -0.71 -3.49 -26.54
CA LEU A 37 -0.53 -3.92 -25.16
C LEU A 37 0.32 -5.19 -25.02
N SER A 38 0.44 -5.98 -26.10
CA SER A 38 1.24 -7.22 -26.11
C SER A 38 2.73 -6.97 -26.40
N ILE A 39 3.12 -5.79 -26.85
CA ILE A 39 4.52 -5.47 -27.22
C ILE A 39 5.52 -5.80 -26.10
N PRO A 40 5.25 -5.52 -24.80
CA PRO A 40 6.20 -5.86 -23.74
C PRO A 40 6.49 -7.36 -23.57
N LEU A 41 5.68 -8.25 -24.15
CA LEU A 41 5.98 -9.70 -24.21
C LEU A 41 7.22 -10.01 -25.07
N LEU A 42 7.54 -9.13 -26.02
CA LEU A 42 8.65 -9.30 -26.96
C LEU A 42 9.98 -8.80 -26.40
N TYR A 43 9.97 -8.19 -25.21
CA TYR A 43 11.19 -7.68 -24.59
C TYR A 43 12.04 -8.80 -24.02
N ASP A 44 13.36 -8.59 -24.02
CA ASP A 44 14.29 -9.50 -23.37
C ASP A 44 13.98 -9.62 -21.87
N LYS A 45 13.82 -10.86 -21.39
CA LYS A 45 13.40 -11.15 -20.02
C LYS A 45 14.40 -10.63 -18.99
N ASN A 46 15.70 -10.76 -19.24
CA ASN A 46 16.73 -10.32 -18.31
C ASN A 46 16.77 -8.79 -18.23
N TRP A 47 16.60 -8.13 -19.38
CA TRP A 47 16.51 -6.66 -19.41
C TRP A 47 15.31 -6.16 -18.60
N VAL A 48 14.12 -6.76 -18.81
CA VAL A 48 12.91 -6.41 -18.05
C VAL A 48 13.11 -6.64 -16.55
N GLN A 49 13.68 -7.78 -16.19
CA GLN A 49 13.96 -8.13 -14.79
C GLN A 49 14.84 -7.08 -14.11
N ASN A 50 15.96 -6.73 -14.74
CA ASN A 50 16.88 -5.72 -14.23
C ASN A 50 16.22 -4.34 -14.12
N LYS A 51 15.46 -3.94 -15.15
CA LYS A 51 14.74 -2.67 -15.18
C LYS A 51 13.74 -2.55 -14.04
N ILE A 52 12.94 -3.60 -13.80
CA ILE A 52 11.93 -3.63 -12.73
C ILE A 52 12.59 -3.63 -11.35
N VAL A 53 13.64 -4.42 -11.13
CA VAL A 53 14.38 -4.43 -9.86
C VAL A 53 14.93 -3.06 -9.54
N THR A 54 15.58 -2.41 -10.51
CA THR A 54 16.12 -1.07 -10.32
C THR A 54 15.02 -0.07 -9.96
N GLU A 55 13.91 -0.03 -10.72
CA GLU A 55 12.81 0.90 -10.41
C GLU A 55 12.10 0.59 -9.08
N LEU A 56 11.97 -0.69 -8.68
CA LEU A 56 11.42 -1.06 -7.38
C LEU A 56 12.32 -0.61 -6.23
N SER A 57 13.63 -0.74 -6.39
CA SER A 57 14.60 -0.26 -5.40
C SER A 57 14.61 1.27 -5.30
N ASP A 58 14.75 1.96 -6.43
CA ASP A 58 14.97 3.41 -6.48
C ASP A 58 13.72 4.21 -6.12
N GLU A 59 12.56 3.79 -6.64
CA GLU A 59 11.31 4.55 -6.50
C GLU A 59 10.50 4.12 -5.26
N PHE A 60 10.54 2.82 -4.92
CA PHE A 60 9.67 2.26 -3.87
C PHE A 60 10.44 1.74 -2.66
N ASN A 61 11.77 1.77 -2.69
CA ASN A 61 12.65 1.19 -1.66
C ASN A 61 12.34 -0.30 -1.41
N ILE A 62 11.93 -1.03 -2.46
CA ILE A 62 11.64 -2.46 -2.42
C ILE A 62 12.83 -3.22 -3.03
N ASN A 63 13.59 -3.89 -2.18
CA ASN A 63 14.74 -4.71 -2.58
C ASN A 63 14.33 -6.18 -2.62
N LEU A 64 14.21 -6.73 -3.82
CA LEU A 64 13.90 -8.15 -4.02
C LEU A 64 15.14 -9.00 -3.76
N SER A 65 14.97 -10.09 -3.04
CA SER A 65 16.00 -11.11 -2.89
C SER A 65 16.03 -12.03 -4.10
N ASN A 66 17.20 -12.55 -4.41
CA ASN A 66 17.66 -13.33 -5.56
C ASN A 66 16.62 -14.17 -6.32
N SER A 67 16.81 -14.22 -7.66
CA SER A 67 16.18 -15.10 -8.66
C SER A 67 14.67 -15.33 -8.49
N PHE A 68 13.89 -14.50 -9.11
CA PHE A 68 12.44 -14.66 -9.22
C PHE A 68 12.06 -14.88 -10.69
N ASP A 69 10.94 -15.54 -10.92
CA ASP A 69 10.35 -15.62 -12.25
C ASP A 69 9.39 -14.45 -12.46
N ILE A 70 9.50 -13.84 -13.65
CA ILE A 70 8.67 -12.71 -14.05
C ILE A 70 7.83 -13.09 -15.26
N SER A 71 6.54 -12.79 -15.20
CA SER A 71 5.59 -13.00 -16.27
C SER A 71 4.81 -11.73 -16.56
N TYR A 72 4.60 -11.43 -17.85
CA TYR A 72 3.80 -10.29 -18.25
C TYR A 72 2.34 -10.66 -18.42
N ARG A 73 1.43 -9.77 -17.99
CA ARG A 73 -0.02 -9.90 -18.13
C ARG A 73 -0.62 -8.61 -18.64
N ILE A 74 -1.58 -8.72 -19.56
CA ILE A 74 -2.26 -7.57 -20.15
C ILE A 74 -3.45 -7.11 -19.30
N LEU A 75 -4.20 -8.07 -18.72
CA LEU A 75 -5.42 -7.80 -17.96
C LEU A 75 -5.19 -7.92 -16.44
N PRO A 76 -5.92 -7.12 -15.62
CA PRO A 76 -6.89 -6.07 -15.99
C PRO A 76 -6.23 -4.80 -16.55
N LYS A 77 -4.97 -4.57 -16.30
CA LYS A 77 -4.08 -3.54 -16.84
C LYS A 77 -2.71 -4.17 -17.08
N PRO A 78 -1.90 -3.69 -18.05
CA PRO A 78 -0.56 -4.20 -18.28
C PRO A 78 0.31 -4.18 -17.03
N HIS A 79 0.80 -5.35 -16.64
CA HIS A 79 1.64 -5.51 -15.46
C HIS A 79 2.59 -6.70 -15.59
N TYR A 80 3.68 -6.64 -14.86
CA TYR A 80 4.54 -7.78 -14.61
C TYR A 80 4.17 -8.41 -13.28
N LEU A 81 4.00 -9.74 -13.28
CA LEU A 81 3.74 -10.53 -12.09
C LEU A 81 4.98 -11.30 -11.70
N ILE A 82 5.43 -11.09 -10.48
CA ILE A 82 6.52 -11.80 -9.82
C ILE A 82 5.88 -12.69 -8.75
N LYS A 83 6.19 -13.98 -8.76
CA LYS A 83 5.65 -14.95 -7.80
C LYS A 83 6.73 -15.42 -6.84
N ASP A 84 6.28 -15.77 -5.63
CA ASP A 84 7.08 -16.43 -4.59
C ASP A 84 8.44 -15.75 -4.36
N THR A 85 8.39 -14.44 -4.14
CA THR A 85 9.58 -13.62 -3.90
C THR A 85 9.70 -13.21 -2.44
N LYS A 86 10.90 -12.79 -2.05
CA LYS A 86 11.19 -12.30 -0.70
C LYS A 86 11.77 -10.90 -0.77
N ILE A 87 11.40 -10.11 0.23
CA ILE A 87 12.09 -8.86 0.58
C ILE A 87 12.65 -9.02 2.01
N THR A 88 13.46 -8.07 2.46
CA THR A 88 14.16 -8.16 3.77
C THR A 88 13.23 -8.51 4.93
N SER A 89 11.98 -8.04 4.91
CA SER A 89 11.02 -8.19 6.02
C SER A 89 9.78 -9.01 5.68
N ALA A 90 9.67 -9.57 4.46
CA ALA A 90 8.48 -10.29 4.05
C ALA A 90 8.73 -11.37 3.01
N GLU A 91 7.91 -12.42 3.07
CA GLU A 91 7.70 -13.38 2.01
C GLU A 91 6.42 -13.01 1.26
N ILE A 92 6.51 -12.90 -0.06
CA ILE A 92 5.44 -12.39 -0.93
C ILE A 92 5.08 -13.46 -1.94
N LYS A 93 3.83 -13.90 -1.99
CA LYS A 93 3.37 -14.86 -3.00
C LYS A 93 3.12 -14.21 -4.36
N GLY A 94 2.58 -13.01 -4.38
CA GLY A 94 2.29 -12.27 -5.60
C GLY A 94 2.70 -10.82 -5.50
N LEU A 95 3.57 -10.37 -6.42
CA LEU A 95 3.95 -8.97 -6.58
C LEU A 95 3.59 -8.55 -8.00
N ALA A 96 2.54 -7.77 -8.16
CA ALA A 96 2.13 -7.21 -9.45
C ALA A 96 2.66 -5.80 -9.61
N VAL A 97 3.44 -5.59 -10.66
CA VAL A 97 4.09 -4.32 -11.00
C VAL A 97 3.39 -3.73 -12.22
N TYR A 98 2.49 -2.78 -12.00
CA TYR A 98 1.73 -2.12 -13.05
C TYR A 98 2.58 -1.07 -13.75
N ILE A 99 2.62 -1.14 -15.08
CA ILE A 99 3.46 -0.27 -15.90
C ILE A 99 2.65 0.80 -16.64
N SER A 100 3.32 1.91 -16.95
CA SER A 100 2.77 2.97 -17.79
C SER A 100 2.57 2.47 -19.23
N GLN A 101 1.45 2.86 -19.84
CA GLN A 101 1.11 2.50 -21.21
C GLN A 101 1.54 3.56 -22.25
N ASN A 102 2.38 4.52 -21.85
CA ASN A 102 2.62 5.71 -22.68
C ASN A 102 3.33 5.42 -24.01
N ASN A 103 4.26 4.48 -24.04
CA ASN A 103 4.98 4.13 -25.29
C ASN A 103 5.62 2.74 -25.19
N PHE A 104 4.87 1.70 -25.54
CA PHE A 104 5.41 0.34 -25.55
C PHE A 104 6.33 0.02 -26.74
N PHE A 105 6.45 0.89 -27.74
CA PHE A 105 7.44 0.71 -28.80
C PHE A 105 8.87 1.06 -28.34
N ASN A 106 9.00 1.85 -27.28
CA ASN A 106 10.28 2.18 -26.66
C ASN A 106 10.41 1.49 -25.30
N LYS A 107 11.22 0.45 -25.21
CA LYS A 107 11.45 -0.30 -23.96
C LYS A 107 11.96 0.57 -22.81
N ASP A 108 12.77 1.60 -23.09
CA ASP A 108 13.34 2.49 -22.08
C ASP A 108 12.29 3.45 -21.47
N SER A 109 11.12 3.56 -22.09
CA SER A 109 10.00 4.35 -21.59
C SER A 109 9.15 3.63 -20.52
N ILE A 110 9.41 2.33 -20.27
CA ILE A 110 8.73 1.59 -19.23
C ILE A 110 8.98 2.28 -17.87
N ARG A 111 7.89 2.60 -17.18
CA ARG A 111 7.89 3.13 -15.82
C ARG A 111 6.83 2.43 -15.00
N ILE A 112 7.14 2.16 -13.75
CA ILE A 112 6.18 1.60 -12.80
C ILE A 112 5.20 2.70 -12.38
N ASN A 113 3.90 2.42 -12.41
CA ASN A 113 2.85 3.33 -11.96
C ASN A 113 2.30 2.95 -10.59
N GLU A 114 2.22 1.67 -10.30
CA GLU A 114 1.64 1.13 -9.09
C GLU A 114 2.25 -0.23 -8.80
N VAL A 115 2.41 -0.54 -7.52
CA VAL A 115 2.84 -1.86 -7.05
C VAL A 115 1.72 -2.44 -6.20
N VAL A 116 1.37 -3.71 -6.44
CA VAL A 116 0.38 -4.44 -5.64
C VAL A 116 1.03 -5.70 -5.09
N ILE A 117 1.01 -5.82 -3.76
CA ILE A 117 1.53 -6.94 -3.01
C ILE A 117 0.32 -7.79 -2.57
N GLU A 118 0.34 -9.06 -2.91
CA GLU A 118 -0.73 -10.02 -2.59
C GLU A 118 -0.20 -11.15 -1.74
N GLU A 119 -0.94 -11.52 -0.70
CA GLU A 119 -0.66 -12.65 0.16
C GLU A 119 0.77 -12.65 0.72
N ALA A 120 1.19 -11.51 1.28
CA ALA A 120 2.49 -11.37 1.91
C ALA A 120 2.44 -11.69 3.41
N ASN A 121 3.55 -12.23 3.91
CA ASN A 121 3.78 -12.46 5.33
C ASN A 121 4.94 -11.57 5.80
N PHE A 122 4.61 -10.44 6.38
CA PHE A 122 5.57 -9.51 6.96
C PHE A 122 6.00 -9.97 8.35
N SER A 123 7.28 -9.91 8.66
CA SER A 123 7.81 -10.16 10.01
C SER A 123 8.32 -8.86 10.63
N LEU A 124 7.71 -8.43 11.71
CA LEU A 124 8.11 -7.25 12.48
C LEU A 124 8.66 -7.69 13.83
N LEU A 125 9.97 -7.59 14.01
CA LEU A 125 10.64 -7.84 15.27
C LEU A 125 10.53 -6.64 16.19
N LYS A 126 10.33 -6.85 17.49
CA LYS A 126 10.29 -5.81 18.51
C LYS A 126 11.51 -4.89 18.44
N ASP A 127 12.68 -5.46 18.26
CA ASP A 127 13.95 -4.71 18.21
C ASP A 127 14.09 -3.86 16.94
N ASN A 128 13.40 -4.22 15.86
CA ASN A 128 13.39 -3.48 14.58
C ASN A 128 12.34 -2.37 14.53
N PHE A 129 11.50 -2.23 15.57
CA PHE A 129 10.45 -1.21 15.58
C PHE A 129 11.00 0.21 15.44
N LYS A 130 12.16 0.49 16.06
CA LYS A 130 12.84 1.78 15.93
C LYS A 130 13.30 2.05 14.49
N THR A 131 13.79 1.03 13.79
CA THR A 131 14.17 1.14 12.38
C THR A 131 12.96 1.40 11.49
N PHE A 132 11.85 0.72 11.74
CA PHE A 132 10.59 0.96 11.05
C PHE A 132 10.08 2.39 11.27
N TYR A 133 10.12 2.87 12.51
CA TYR A 133 9.75 4.25 12.86
C TYR A 133 10.63 5.27 12.12
N ASN A 134 11.95 5.09 12.10
CA ASN A 134 12.87 5.98 11.40
C ASN A 134 12.63 5.98 9.88
N ASN A 135 12.35 4.80 9.29
CA ASN A 135 12.04 4.70 7.86
C ASN A 135 10.72 5.40 7.51
N SER A 136 9.76 5.49 8.44
CA SER A 136 8.52 6.23 8.25
C SER A 136 8.71 7.75 8.16
N GLU A 137 9.88 8.27 8.54
CA GLU A 137 10.25 9.68 8.37
C GLU A 137 10.68 10.00 6.92
N ASN A 138 11.11 8.98 6.16
CA ASN A 138 11.45 9.15 4.76
C ASN A 138 10.20 9.42 3.92
N LYS A 139 10.37 10.21 2.88
CA LYS A 139 9.31 10.44 1.91
C LYS A 139 8.97 9.15 1.19
N PHE A 140 7.68 8.80 1.17
CA PHE A 140 7.19 7.66 0.39
C PHE A 140 7.28 7.94 -1.11
N SER A 141 7.19 6.90 -1.92
CA SER A 141 7.00 7.07 -3.37
C SER A 141 5.72 7.87 -3.64
N LYS A 142 5.76 8.72 -4.67
CA LYS A 142 4.57 9.38 -5.20
C LYS A 142 3.57 8.40 -5.82
N LYS A 143 4.07 7.23 -6.19
CA LYS A 143 3.29 6.15 -6.78
C LYS A 143 2.78 5.22 -5.68
N LYS A 144 1.59 4.69 -5.88
CA LYS A 144 0.89 3.91 -4.87
C LYS A 144 1.46 2.50 -4.73
N ILE A 145 1.71 2.08 -3.49
CA ILE A 145 1.89 0.67 -3.13
C ILE A 145 0.59 0.23 -2.46
N LYS A 146 0.03 -0.87 -2.92
CA LYS A 146 -1.11 -1.56 -2.32
C LYS A 146 -0.68 -2.89 -1.73
N ILE A 147 -1.29 -3.27 -0.62
CA ILE A 147 -1.05 -4.55 0.05
C ILE A 147 -2.42 -5.16 0.32
N ASN A 148 -2.65 -6.37 -0.19
CA ASN A 148 -3.92 -7.06 -0.01
C ASN A 148 -3.70 -8.44 0.62
N ASN A 149 -4.71 -8.92 1.36
CA ASN A 149 -4.78 -10.30 1.86
C ASN A 149 -3.48 -10.79 2.52
N SER A 150 -2.87 -9.95 3.33
CA SER A 150 -1.52 -10.16 3.88
C SER A 150 -1.54 -10.23 5.39
N ASN A 151 -0.44 -10.66 6.00
CA ASN A 151 -0.31 -10.75 7.46
C ASN A 151 0.93 -10.02 7.94
N ILE A 152 0.85 -9.42 9.13
CA ILE A 152 2.01 -8.95 9.88
C ILE A 152 2.15 -9.82 11.12
N PHE A 153 3.27 -10.54 11.21
CA PHE A 153 3.67 -11.29 12.38
C PHE A 153 4.52 -10.40 13.28
N PHE A 154 3.96 -9.97 14.39
CA PHE A 154 4.71 -9.24 15.40
C PHE A 154 5.40 -10.25 16.31
N LYS A 155 6.73 -10.19 16.38
CA LYS A 155 7.57 -11.16 17.07
C LYS A 155 8.39 -10.49 18.17
N ASP A 156 8.68 -11.27 19.22
CA ASP A 156 9.62 -10.87 20.27
C ASP A 156 11.08 -11.07 19.87
N SER A 157 11.98 -10.81 20.82
CA SER A 157 13.44 -10.99 20.63
C SER A 157 13.85 -12.46 20.47
N LEU A 158 12.99 -13.42 20.86
CA LEU A 158 13.19 -14.86 20.68
C LEU A 158 12.60 -15.39 19.37
N ASN A 159 12.09 -14.51 18.51
CA ASN A 159 11.38 -14.85 17.26
C ASN A 159 10.02 -15.53 17.47
N GLU A 160 9.46 -15.50 18.68
CA GLU A 160 8.13 -16.02 18.96
C GLU A 160 7.05 -15.02 18.51
N VAL A 161 5.97 -15.53 17.93
CA VAL A 161 4.87 -14.69 17.44
C VAL A 161 4.00 -14.26 18.64
N ILE A 162 4.02 -12.96 18.93
CA ILE A 162 3.20 -12.35 19.99
C ILE A 162 1.79 -12.05 19.48
N SER A 163 1.67 -11.53 18.27
CA SER A 163 0.39 -11.23 17.64
C SER A 163 0.46 -11.29 16.12
N ILE A 164 -0.69 -11.49 15.50
CA ILE A 164 -0.86 -11.48 14.05
C ILE A 164 -1.88 -10.41 13.71
N ILE A 165 -1.49 -9.50 12.83
CA ILE A 165 -2.39 -8.52 12.23
C ILE A 165 -2.69 -9.01 10.82
N LYS A 166 -3.95 -9.31 10.54
CA LYS A 166 -4.42 -9.64 9.19
C LYS A 166 -4.72 -8.36 8.45
N ILE A 167 -4.13 -8.17 7.29
CA ILE A 167 -4.37 -7.03 6.41
C ILE A 167 -5.35 -7.45 5.33
N SER A 168 -6.55 -6.86 5.34
CA SER A 168 -7.49 -7.02 4.22
C SER A 168 -7.06 -6.17 3.04
N ASN A 169 -6.75 -4.90 3.31
CA ASN A 169 -6.28 -3.93 2.32
C ASN A 169 -5.44 -2.86 3.01
N ALA A 170 -4.33 -2.50 2.40
CA ALA A 170 -3.57 -1.32 2.80
C ALA A 170 -2.98 -0.63 1.58
N PHE A 171 -2.68 0.66 1.71
CA PHE A 171 -1.95 1.40 0.69
C PHE A 171 -1.12 2.51 1.31
N LEU A 172 -0.02 2.83 0.65
CA LEU A 172 0.87 3.91 1.05
C LEU A 172 1.40 4.66 -0.19
N PHE A 173 1.53 5.96 -0.06
CA PHE A 173 2.13 6.85 -1.05
C PHE A 173 2.36 8.26 -0.47
N PHE A 174 3.17 9.07 -1.17
CA PHE A 174 3.29 10.50 -0.87
C PHE A 174 2.24 11.29 -1.65
N ASP A 175 1.38 12.00 -0.93
CA ASP A 175 0.40 12.91 -1.52
C ASP A 175 1.07 14.24 -1.87
N GLU A 176 1.29 14.50 -3.16
CA GLU A 176 1.92 15.73 -3.65
C GLU A 176 1.04 16.98 -3.48
N LYS A 177 -0.29 16.83 -3.39
CA LYS A 177 -1.19 17.98 -3.23
C LYS A 177 -1.18 18.49 -1.81
N ASN A 178 -1.16 17.58 -0.86
CA ASN A 178 -1.24 17.88 0.56
C ASN A 178 0.12 17.80 1.27
N LEU A 179 1.18 17.40 0.55
CA LEU A 179 2.58 17.35 1.01
C LEU A 179 2.80 16.47 2.25
N PHE A 180 2.15 15.30 2.32
CA PHE A 180 2.34 14.33 3.39
C PHE A 180 2.47 12.89 2.90
N ASN A 181 3.14 12.06 3.69
CA ASN A 181 3.08 10.62 3.55
C ASN A 181 1.73 10.12 4.06
N LEU A 182 1.04 9.30 3.28
CA LEU A 182 -0.20 8.65 3.67
C LEU A 182 0.01 7.14 3.74
N PHE A 183 -0.48 6.53 4.81
CA PHE A 183 -0.64 5.10 4.94
C PHE A 183 -2.01 4.80 5.53
N ASP A 184 -2.82 4.06 4.78
CA ASP A 184 -4.12 3.55 5.21
C ASP A 184 -4.07 2.03 5.29
N LEU A 185 -4.65 1.47 6.34
CA LEU A 185 -4.75 0.03 6.53
C LEU A 185 -6.13 -0.33 7.09
N LYS A 186 -6.74 -1.35 6.49
CA LYS A 186 -7.90 -2.06 7.02
C LYS A 186 -7.48 -3.47 7.34
N GLY A 187 -7.74 -3.88 8.57
CA GLY A 187 -7.26 -5.18 9.03
C GLY A 187 -8.02 -5.68 10.25
N GLU A 188 -7.48 -6.74 10.82
CA GLU A 188 -8.04 -7.43 11.98
C GLU A 188 -6.91 -7.86 12.91
N ILE A 189 -7.08 -7.64 14.19
CA ILE A 189 -6.21 -8.14 15.26
C ILE A 189 -7.07 -8.80 16.34
N PHE A 190 -6.75 -10.01 16.79
CA PHE A 190 -7.54 -10.78 17.74
C PHE A 190 -9.03 -10.90 17.35
N ASN A 191 -9.33 -11.06 16.06
CA ASN A 191 -10.66 -11.06 15.47
C ASN A 191 -11.46 -9.75 15.63
N ILE A 192 -10.79 -8.65 15.92
CA ILE A 192 -11.38 -7.32 16.02
C ILE A 192 -10.98 -6.54 14.76
N PRO A 193 -11.94 -6.17 13.90
CA PRO A 193 -11.66 -5.35 12.73
C PRO A 193 -11.28 -3.93 13.15
N PHE A 194 -10.29 -3.36 12.45
CA PHE A 194 -9.88 -1.99 12.66
C PHE A 194 -9.43 -1.31 11.36
N GLU A 195 -9.46 0.00 11.39
CA GLU A 195 -8.91 0.88 10.38
C GLU A 195 -7.80 1.73 11.01
N LEU A 196 -6.67 1.86 10.33
CA LEU A 196 -5.57 2.73 10.72
C LEU A 196 -5.28 3.71 9.58
N ASN A 197 -5.26 5.00 9.90
CA ASN A 197 -4.79 6.05 9.01
C ASN A 197 -3.56 6.72 9.64
N TYR A 198 -2.48 6.79 8.89
CA TYR A 198 -1.26 7.49 9.28
C TYR A 198 -0.93 8.56 8.26
N GLN A 199 -0.65 9.75 8.76
CA GLN A 199 -0.21 10.89 7.96
C GLN A 199 1.05 11.49 8.59
N ASN A 200 2.04 11.80 7.76
CA ASN A 200 3.27 12.45 8.19
C ASN A 200 3.56 13.63 7.26
N THR A 201 3.33 14.84 7.75
CA THR A 201 3.62 16.07 6.99
C THR A 201 5.10 16.38 6.98
N LEU A 202 5.56 17.10 5.97
CA LEU A 202 6.97 17.55 5.88
C LEU A 202 7.35 18.49 7.04
N ASP A 203 6.38 19.10 7.71
CA ASP A 203 6.56 20.02 8.86
C ASP A 203 6.71 19.27 10.20
N LEU A 204 7.12 17.99 10.17
CA LEU A 204 7.37 17.15 11.36
C LEU A 204 6.12 16.88 12.23
N GLN A 205 4.93 17.07 11.68
CA GLN A 205 3.68 16.69 12.30
C GLN A 205 3.26 15.29 11.81
N LYS A 206 3.04 14.38 12.76
CA LYS A 206 2.51 13.05 12.48
C LYS A 206 1.13 12.92 13.11
N GLN A 207 0.21 12.30 12.39
CA GLN A 207 -1.10 11.93 12.88
C GLN A 207 -1.30 10.43 12.70
N ILE A 208 -1.79 9.78 13.74
CA ILE A 208 -2.26 8.39 13.70
C ILE A 208 -3.71 8.39 14.14
N GLU A 209 -4.58 7.84 13.33
CA GLU A 209 -5.97 7.58 13.67
C GLU A 209 -6.24 6.09 13.60
N ILE A 210 -6.78 5.51 14.67
CA ILE A 210 -7.20 4.11 14.76
C ILE A 210 -8.69 4.08 15.10
N LYS A 211 -9.45 3.32 14.35
CA LYS A 211 -10.87 3.06 14.57
C LYS A 211 -11.11 1.57 14.68
N ALA A 212 -11.81 1.14 15.72
CA ALA A 212 -12.35 -0.20 15.87
C ALA A 212 -13.86 -0.08 16.15
N PRO A 213 -14.72 -0.09 15.10
CA PRO A 213 -16.15 0.18 15.24
C PRO A 213 -16.86 -0.78 16.18
N ASP A 214 -16.50 -2.06 16.17
CA ASP A 214 -17.11 -3.10 17.02
C ASP A 214 -16.89 -2.83 18.52
N LEU A 215 -15.80 -2.14 18.86
CA LEU A 215 -15.49 -1.71 20.23
C LEU A 215 -15.97 -0.28 20.49
N GLN A 216 -16.55 0.40 19.51
CA GLN A 216 -16.80 1.85 19.56
C GLN A 216 -15.55 2.64 19.99
N LEU A 217 -14.38 2.18 19.55
CA LEU A 217 -13.08 2.75 19.88
C LEU A 217 -12.60 3.64 18.73
N LYS A 218 -12.18 4.85 19.10
CA LYS A 218 -11.45 5.76 18.22
C LYS A 218 -10.26 6.34 18.99
N VAL A 219 -9.07 6.22 18.42
CA VAL A 219 -7.84 6.82 18.95
C VAL A 219 -7.30 7.78 17.91
N ILE A 220 -7.02 9.01 18.28
CA ILE A 220 -6.31 9.97 17.45
C ILE A 220 -5.10 10.46 18.22
N ASN A 221 -3.92 10.30 17.65
CA ASN A 221 -2.69 10.82 18.20
C ASN A 221 -2.07 11.83 17.24
N TYR A 222 -1.81 13.02 17.74
CA TYR A 222 -1.01 14.04 17.06
C TYR A 222 0.36 14.11 17.73
N PHE A 223 1.41 14.01 16.92
CA PHE A 223 2.78 14.08 17.38
C PHE A 223 3.51 15.21 16.65
N PHE A 224 4.22 16.05 17.42
CA PHE A 224 4.97 17.20 16.93
C PHE A 224 6.41 17.06 17.38
N LYS A 225 7.31 16.89 16.44
CA LYS A 225 8.76 16.91 16.70
C LYS A 225 9.23 18.37 16.72
N LYS A 226 9.78 18.82 17.84
CA LYS A 226 10.33 20.18 17.98
C LYS A 226 11.83 20.20 17.71
N ASP A 227 12.56 19.26 18.30
CA ASP A 227 14.01 19.06 18.18
C ASP A 227 14.30 17.56 18.22
N GLU A 228 15.58 17.18 18.09
CA GLU A 228 15.99 15.77 18.13
C GLU A 228 15.57 15.05 19.42
N ASN A 229 15.62 15.76 20.56
CA ASN A 229 15.33 15.20 21.89
C ASN A 229 14.03 15.72 22.50
N LEU A 230 13.30 16.60 21.83
CA LEU A 230 12.09 17.21 22.35
C LEU A 230 10.92 17.03 21.39
N SER A 231 9.90 16.34 21.84
CA SER A 231 8.67 16.15 21.11
C SER A 231 7.46 16.40 22.02
N SER A 232 6.32 16.70 21.43
CA SER A 232 5.07 16.87 22.15
C SER A 232 3.94 16.22 21.39
N GLY A 233 2.81 15.97 22.05
CA GLY A 233 1.65 15.43 21.36
C GLY A 233 0.38 15.54 22.15
N ILE A 234 -0.70 15.18 21.45
CA ILE A 234 -2.04 15.11 21.98
C ILE A 234 -2.62 13.75 21.60
N ASN A 235 -3.09 13.02 22.56
CA ASN A 235 -3.76 11.74 22.35
C ASN A 235 -5.22 11.85 22.80
N ASN A 236 -6.15 11.55 21.91
CA ASN A 236 -7.59 11.54 22.15
C ASN A 236 -8.09 10.11 21.95
N ILE A 237 -8.59 9.51 23.02
CA ILE A 237 -9.20 8.18 23.01
C ILE A 237 -10.68 8.33 23.33
N SER A 238 -11.53 7.93 22.40
CA SER A 238 -12.96 7.80 22.60
C SER A 238 -13.31 6.32 22.61
N ILE A 239 -13.95 5.86 23.67
CA ILE A 239 -14.42 4.48 23.79
C ILE A 239 -15.76 4.48 24.52
N LEU A 240 -16.81 3.92 23.87
CA LEU A 240 -18.18 3.98 24.38
C LEU A 240 -18.56 5.43 24.72
N SER A 241 -18.97 5.68 25.98
CA SER A 241 -19.34 7.01 26.49
C SER A 241 -18.18 7.74 27.20
N SER A 242 -16.94 7.35 26.94
CA SER A 242 -15.76 7.92 27.59
C SER A 242 -14.84 8.61 26.58
N ASN A 243 -14.30 9.77 26.99
CA ASN A 243 -13.29 10.50 26.20
C ASN A 243 -12.07 10.78 27.08
N ILE A 244 -10.94 10.21 26.73
CA ILE A 244 -9.66 10.38 27.43
C ILE A 244 -8.77 11.22 26.57
N ASN A 245 -8.54 12.47 26.98
CA ASN A 245 -7.70 13.41 26.26
C ASN A 245 -6.44 13.66 27.09
N THR A 246 -5.29 13.43 26.46
CA THR A 246 -3.97 13.51 27.10
C THR A 246 -3.06 14.42 26.31
N LYS A 247 -2.48 15.42 26.96
CA LYS A 247 -1.31 16.14 26.43
C LYS A 247 -0.04 15.52 26.97
N TYR A 248 0.97 15.37 26.14
CA TYR A 248 2.24 14.80 26.57
C TYR A 248 3.43 15.52 25.94
N ASN A 249 4.55 15.47 26.65
CA ASN A 249 5.86 15.90 26.16
C ASN A 249 6.84 14.75 26.33
N ILE A 250 7.71 14.56 25.35
CA ILE A 250 8.78 13.56 25.39
C ILE A 250 10.12 14.30 25.41
N LYS A 251 10.92 14.01 26.42
CA LYS A 251 12.29 14.50 26.55
C LYS A 251 13.17 13.38 27.09
N ASP A 252 14.29 13.12 26.43
CA ASP A 252 15.30 12.13 26.88
C ASP A 252 14.70 10.76 27.22
N GLN A 253 13.78 10.24 26.38
CA GLN A 253 13.04 8.98 26.57
C GLN A 253 12.06 8.97 27.76
N ILE A 254 11.77 10.13 28.34
CA ILE A 254 10.77 10.29 29.39
C ILE A 254 9.56 10.99 28.79
N VAL A 255 8.39 10.39 28.96
CA VAL A 255 7.09 10.95 28.60
C VAL A 255 6.45 11.53 29.83
N ILE A 256 6.24 12.84 29.85
CA ILE A 256 5.44 13.51 30.89
C ILE A 256 4.09 13.79 30.30
N PHE A 257 3.02 13.35 30.97
CA PHE A 257 1.67 13.46 30.44
C PHE A 257 0.70 13.99 31.48
N GLN A 258 -0.39 14.61 31.02
CA GLN A 258 -1.48 15.10 31.83
C GLN A 258 -2.80 15.03 31.08
N SER A 259 -3.89 14.91 31.85
CA SER A 259 -5.26 14.99 31.33
C SER A 259 -5.55 16.37 30.74
N ASP A 260 -6.39 16.42 29.70
CA ASP A 260 -6.88 17.65 29.08
C ASP A 260 -8.39 17.55 28.83
N GLY A 261 -9.16 17.70 29.91
CA GLY A 261 -10.62 17.62 29.88
C GLY A 261 -11.15 16.20 29.65
N SER A 262 -10.46 15.20 30.18
CA SER A 262 -10.89 13.79 30.12
C SER A 262 -12.19 13.55 30.91
N ARG A 263 -13.04 12.67 30.38
CA ARG A 263 -14.30 12.25 30.99
C ARG A 263 -14.53 10.76 30.82
N VAL A 264 -15.04 10.12 31.87
CA VAL A 264 -15.60 8.77 31.82
C VAL A 264 -17.07 8.88 32.22
N TYR A 265 -17.95 8.57 31.28
CA TYR A 265 -19.35 8.94 31.33
C TYR A 265 -19.53 10.43 31.61
N ASN A 266 -20.20 10.80 32.71
CA ASN A 266 -20.42 12.19 33.12
C ASN A 266 -19.37 12.72 34.12
N SER A 267 -18.43 11.89 34.55
CA SER A 267 -17.42 12.24 35.55
C SER A 267 -16.17 12.79 34.90
N LYS A 268 -15.72 13.96 35.33
CA LYS A 268 -14.41 14.50 34.95
C LYS A 268 -13.31 13.68 35.61
N ILE A 269 -12.26 13.36 34.84
CA ILE A 269 -11.08 12.67 35.36
C ILE A 269 -9.87 13.55 35.09
N ASP A 270 -9.14 13.82 36.14
CA ASP A 270 -7.84 14.48 36.07
C ASP A 270 -6.75 13.49 36.50
N TYR A 271 -5.72 13.38 35.68
CA TYR A 271 -4.56 12.55 35.94
C TYR A 271 -3.32 13.22 35.40
N ASN A 272 -2.19 12.90 35.96
CA ASN A 272 -0.87 13.23 35.44
C ASN A 272 0.10 12.12 35.78
N GLY A 273 1.19 12.08 35.07
CA GLY A 273 2.20 11.05 35.30
C GLY A 273 3.44 11.22 34.44
N GLN A 274 4.32 10.30 34.71
CA GLN A 274 5.58 10.19 33.99
C GLN A 274 5.81 8.72 33.61
N LEU A 275 6.26 8.51 32.37
CA LEU A 275 6.60 7.20 31.84
C LEU A 275 8.06 7.26 31.33
N ALA A 276 8.94 6.48 31.90
CA ALA A 276 10.25 6.21 31.32
C ALA A 276 10.14 5.03 30.34
N ILE A 277 10.74 5.16 29.18
CA ILE A 277 10.65 4.14 28.11
C ILE A 277 11.71 3.04 28.31
N ASN A 278 12.89 3.43 28.79
CA ASN A 278 13.96 2.49 29.01
C ASN A 278 14.86 2.91 30.23
N PRO A 279 14.86 2.13 31.33
CA PRO A 279 13.96 1.02 31.61
C PRO A 279 12.49 1.48 31.73
N PHE A 280 11.57 0.58 31.48
CA PHE A 280 10.13 0.91 31.59
C PHE A 280 9.74 1.16 33.06
N ASP A 281 9.29 2.36 33.36
CA ASP A 281 8.78 2.77 34.68
C ASP A 281 7.60 3.74 34.49
N LEU A 282 6.50 3.47 35.18
CA LEU A 282 5.28 4.27 35.13
C LEU A 282 4.92 4.80 36.50
N ASN A 283 4.90 6.13 36.66
CA ASN A 283 4.41 6.81 37.80
C ASN A 283 3.14 7.59 37.43
N LEU A 284 1.99 7.22 38.00
CA LEU A 284 0.67 7.79 37.74
C LEU A 284 0.09 8.39 39.04
N LYS A 285 -0.48 9.58 38.96
CA LYS A 285 -1.21 10.26 40.02
C LYS A 285 -2.60 10.65 39.58
#